data_c5d9440162c085d42e5145515e14eb42
#
_entry.id   c5d9440162c085d42e5145515e14eb42
#
_cell.length_a   1.000
_cell.length_b   1.000
_cell.length_c   1.000
_cell.angle_alpha   90.00
_cell.angle_beta   90.00
_cell.angle_gamma   90.00
#
_symmetry.space_group_name_H-M   'P 1'
#
loop_
_entity.id
_entity.type
_entity.pdbx_description
1 polymer ?
#
loop_
_entity_poly.entity_id
_entity_poly.type
_entity_poly.pdbx_seq_one_letter_code
_entity_poly.pdbx_strand_id
1 'polypeptide(L)'
;SLVLSLFPEGRLIILGDGTVTYRRNEALLRDAVATLDAKRELLIFPELKLDQLPLLAADLRDGDVVFLASSVLEVDGRLADFWRAGALVSAAVPVPVFVFWDFFMGTGVAGGYLASGVEQGAAAGELALRILAGEPPEEISVVTASPNRWVFDMAPLREAGVDVDDLPDGSVVINASPSIWRDFRGEILLVAIVLVTMVSLLVLLMA
;
A
#
# COMPACT_ATOMS: atom_id res chain seq x y z
N SER A 1 -6.92 7.46 5.02
CA SER A 1 -6.20 8.58 5.67
C SER A 1 -4.71 8.60 5.31
N LEU A 2 -3.98 7.48 5.40
CA LEU A 2 -2.54 7.45 5.14
C LEU A 2 -2.17 8.03 3.76
N VAL A 3 -2.77 7.56 2.68
CA VAL A 3 -2.46 8.03 1.32
C VAL A 3 -2.66 9.56 1.19
N LEU A 4 -3.71 10.09 1.82
CA LEU A 4 -3.97 11.54 1.82
C LEU A 4 -2.92 12.32 2.63
N SER A 5 -2.31 11.71 3.64
CA SER A 5 -1.21 12.36 4.39
C SER A 5 0.13 12.28 3.67
N LEU A 6 0.40 11.19 2.95
CA LEU A 6 1.61 11.05 2.14
C LEU A 6 1.61 11.98 0.91
N PHE A 7 0.43 12.22 0.34
CA PHE A 7 0.25 13.04 -0.88
C PHE A 7 -0.80 14.14 -0.63
N PRO A 8 -0.47 15.19 0.13
CA PRO A 8 -1.47 16.17 0.59
C PRO A 8 -2.03 17.07 -0.51
N GLU A 9 -1.30 17.26 -1.60
CA GLU A 9 -1.62 18.28 -2.62
C GLU A 9 -2.20 17.69 -3.92
N GLY A 10 -2.01 16.38 -4.17
CA GLY A 10 -2.37 15.75 -5.44
C GLY A 10 -3.85 15.42 -5.57
N ARG A 11 -4.29 15.16 -6.79
CA ARG A 11 -5.62 14.61 -7.09
C ARG A 11 -5.65 13.13 -6.72
N LEU A 12 -6.84 12.62 -6.43
CA LEU A 12 -7.07 11.19 -6.26
C LEU A 12 -7.79 10.66 -7.51
N ILE A 13 -7.16 9.72 -8.19
CA ILE A 13 -7.67 9.10 -9.41
C ILE A 13 -8.12 7.68 -9.09
N ILE A 14 -9.41 7.36 -9.32
CA ILE A 14 -9.97 6.04 -9.10
C ILE A 14 -10.20 5.37 -10.44
N LEU A 15 -9.54 4.22 -10.63
CA LEU A 15 -9.67 3.38 -11.81
C LEU A 15 -10.47 2.11 -11.51
N GLY A 16 -11.26 1.66 -12.46
CA GLY A 16 -12.01 0.43 -12.32
C GLY A 16 -12.60 -0.12 -13.60
N ASP A 17 -13.38 -1.19 -13.43
CA ASP A 17 -13.92 -2.08 -14.45
C ASP A 17 -15.45 -2.10 -14.52
N GLY A 18 -16.13 -1.23 -13.75
CA GLY A 18 -17.58 -1.15 -13.70
C GLY A 18 -18.29 -2.31 -12.99
N THR A 19 -17.56 -3.26 -12.41
CA THR A 19 -18.15 -4.40 -11.67
C THR A 19 -18.81 -3.96 -10.35
N VAL A 20 -19.55 -4.86 -9.72
CA VAL A 20 -20.14 -4.63 -8.40
C VAL A 20 -19.05 -4.38 -7.35
N THR A 21 -17.93 -5.12 -7.45
CA THR A 21 -16.77 -4.94 -6.56
C THR A 21 -16.17 -3.55 -6.71
N TYR A 22 -15.96 -3.11 -7.95
CA TYR A 22 -15.49 -1.76 -8.23
C TYR A 22 -16.42 -0.70 -7.60
N ARG A 23 -17.72 -0.75 -7.89
CA ARG A 23 -18.70 0.24 -7.40
C ARG A 23 -18.71 0.34 -5.86
N ARG A 24 -18.54 -0.80 -5.16
CA ARG A 24 -18.44 -0.82 -3.72
C ARG A 24 -17.18 -0.13 -3.22
N ASN A 25 -16.04 -0.42 -3.83
CA ASN A 25 -14.76 0.19 -3.45
C ASN A 25 -14.70 1.68 -3.81
N GLU A 26 -15.26 2.07 -4.95
CA GLU A 26 -15.42 3.48 -5.32
C GLU A 26 -16.24 4.25 -4.27
N ALA A 27 -17.36 3.69 -3.83
CA ALA A 27 -18.21 4.32 -2.81
C ALA A 27 -17.43 4.53 -1.51
N LEU A 28 -16.67 3.52 -1.05
CA LEU A 28 -15.82 3.62 0.15
C LEU A 28 -14.74 4.70 0.00
N LEU A 29 -14.12 4.80 -1.15
CA LEU A 29 -13.12 5.84 -1.42
C LEU A 29 -13.75 7.24 -1.43
N ARG A 30 -14.91 7.41 -2.07
CA ARG A 30 -15.65 8.68 -2.07
C ARG A 30 -16.02 9.13 -0.66
N ASP A 31 -16.56 8.23 0.13
CA ASP A 31 -16.93 8.51 1.53
C ASP A 31 -15.72 8.88 2.38
N ALA A 32 -14.61 8.17 2.19
CA ALA A 32 -13.36 8.46 2.88
C ALA A 32 -12.82 9.86 2.49
N VAL A 33 -12.81 10.20 1.21
CA VAL A 33 -12.37 11.52 0.73
C VAL A 33 -13.30 12.61 1.25
N ALA A 34 -14.61 12.43 1.16
CA ALA A 34 -15.58 13.41 1.66
C ALA A 34 -15.44 13.68 3.17
N THR A 35 -15.05 12.66 3.93
CA THR A 35 -14.89 12.76 5.39
C THR A 35 -13.54 13.35 5.80
N LEU A 36 -12.46 12.97 5.11
CA LEU A 36 -11.08 13.27 5.53
C LEU A 36 -10.49 14.49 4.83
N ASP A 37 -10.90 14.75 3.60
CA ASP A 37 -10.38 15.83 2.76
C ASP A 37 -11.40 16.24 1.67
N ALA A 38 -12.49 16.89 2.10
CA ALA A 38 -13.60 17.27 1.21
C ALA A 38 -13.21 18.23 0.08
N LYS A 39 -12.01 18.83 0.10
CA LYS A 39 -11.53 19.74 -0.95
C LYS A 39 -10.70 19.04 -2.02
N ARG A 40 -10.33 17.78 -1.80
CA ARG A 40 -9.51 17.03 -2.73
C ARG A 40 -10.24 16.78 -4.04
N GLU A 41 -9.58 17.09 -5.13
CA GLU A 41 -10.10 16.78 -6.45
C GLU A 41 -10.08 15.26 -6.68
N LEU A 42 -11.23 14.72 -7.07
CA LEU A 42 -11.45 13.31 -7.29
C LEU A 42 -11.81 13.07 -8.75
N LEU A 43 -10.96 12.34 -9.47
CA LEU A 43 -11.20 11.92 -10.84
C LEU A 43 -11.54 10.43 -10.88
N ILE A 44 -12.59 10.06 -11.60
CA ILE A 44 -13.10 8.69 -11.57
C ILE A 44 -13.30 8.16 -12.97
N PHE A 45 -12.70 6.99 -13.21
CA PHE A 45 -12.76 6.26 -14.47
C PHE A 45 -13.36 4.87 -14.19
N PRO A 46 -14.71 4.74 -14.19
CA PRO A 46 -15.38 3.53 -13.72
C PRO A 46 -15.25 2.33 -14.67
N GLU A 47 -14.92 2.56 -15.92
CA GLU A 47 -14.77 1.53 -16.96
C GLU A 47 -13.57 1.86 -17.85
N LEU A 48 -12.39 2.03 -17.20
CA LEU A 48 -11.17 2.37 -17.92
C LEU A 48 -10.72 1.19 -18.80
N LYS A 49 -10.49 1.46 -20.07
CA LYS A 49 -9.89 0.50 -21.00
C LYS A 49 -8.38 0.70 -21.10
N LEU A 50 -7.66 -0.38 -21.35
CA LEU A 50 -6.19 -0.38 -21.44
C LEU A 50 -5.65 0.58 -22.51
N ASP A 51 -6.33 0.78 -23.61
CA ASP A 51 -5.94 1.72 -24.66
C ASP A 51 -6.11 3.21 -24.28
N GLN A 52 -6.80 3.49 -23.18
CA GLN A 52 -6.97 4.83 -22.64
C GLN A 52 -5.85 5.21 -21.64
N LEU A 53 -5.04 4.25 -21.18
CA LEU A 53 -3.96 4.50 -20.24
C LEU A 53 -2.96 5.59 -20.69
N PRO A 54 -2.52 5.67 -21.96
CA PRO A 54 -1.60 6.72 -22.39
C PRO A 54 -2.21 8.12 -22.27
N LEU A 55 -3.51 8.27 -22.51
CA LEU A 55 -4.22 9.56 -22.37
C LEU A 55 -4.34 9.94 -20.89
N LEU A 56 -4.69 8.99 -20.03
CA LEU A 56 -4.71 9.19 -18.59
C LEU A 56 -3.33 9.60 -18.07
N ALA A 57 -2.28 8.88 -18.45
CA ALA A 57 -0.92 9.14 -18.00
C ALA A 57 -0.44 10.56 -18.38
N ALA A 58 -0.83 11.05 -19.55
CA ALA A 58 -0.48 12.40 -20.03
C ALA A 58 -1.19 13.54 -19.23
N ASP A 59 -2.29 13.25 -18.54
CA ASP A 59 -3.01 14.22 -17.68
C ASP A 59 -2.54 14.20 -16.23
N LEU A 60 -1.81 13.18 -15.80
CA LEU A 60 -1.34 13.05 -14.42
C LEU A 60 -0.25 14.07 -14.11
N ARG A 61 -0.20 14.50 -12.84
CA ARG A 61 0.70 15.54 -12.32
C ARG A 61 1.46 14.98 -11.12
N ASP A 62 2.58 15.61 -10.81
CA ASP A 62 3.32 15.31 -9.58
C ASP A 62 2.41 15.48 -8.36
N GLY A 63 2.49 14.51 -7.45
CA GLY A 63 1.65 14.43 -6.26
C GLY A 63 0.29 13.76 -6.46
N ASP A 64 -0.15 13.53 -7.70
CA ASP A 64 -1.36 12.73 -7.96
C ASP A 64 -1.18 11.29 -7.45
N VAL A 65 -2.29 10.64 -7.14
CA VAL A 65 -2.31 9.26 -6.66
C VAL A 65 -3.40 8.48 -7.38
N VAL A 66 -3.06 7.31 -7.85
CA VAL A 66 -3.99 6.38 -8.49
C VAL A 66 -4.43 5.30 -7.50
N PHE A 67 -5.73 5.06 -7.40
CA PHE A 67 -6.31 3.88 -6.78
C PHE A 67 -6.88 2.96 -7.87
N LEU A 68 -6.29 1.78 -8.01
CA LEU A 68 -6.89 0.70 -8.79
C LEU A 68 -7.90 -0.02 -7.90
N ALA A 69 -9.17 0.40 -7.99
CA ALA A 69 -10.22 -0.02 -7.07
C ALA A 69 -10.79 -1.42 -7.38
N SER A 70 -10.44 -1.99 -8.53
CA SER A 70 -10.72 -3.37 -8.93
C SER A 70 -9.72 -3.75 -10.05
N SER A 71 -10.16 -3.99 -11.27
CA SER A 71 -9.32 -4.16 -12.45
C SER A 71 -9.59 -3.02 -13.45
N VAL A 72 -9.19 -3.20 -14.68
CA VAL A 72 -9.54 -2.38 -15.84
C VAL A 72 -10.08 -3.27 -16.96
N LEU A 73 -10.55 -2.66 -18.03
CA LEU A 73 -11.07 -3.41 -19.17
C LEU A 73 -10.01 -3.56 -20.28
N GLU A 74 -10.02 -4.71 -20.93
CA GLU A 74 -9.35 -4.90 -22.22
C GLU A 74 -10.00 -3.99 -23.27
N VAL A 75 -9.34 -3.79 -24.41
CA VAL A 75 -9.82 -2.94 -25.49
C VAL A 75 -11.19 -3.40 -26.01
N ASP A 76 -11.44 -4.70 -26.00
CA ASP A 76 -12.72 -5.31 -26.40
C ASP A 76 -13.82 -5.26 -25.32
N GLY A 77 -13.52 -4.64 -24.15
CA GLY A 77 -14.46 -4.47 -23.06
C GLY A 77 -14.56 -5.66 -22.11
N ARG A 78 -13.77 -6.71 -22.28
CA ARG A 78 -13.67 -7.80 -21.30
C ARG A 78 -12.87 -7.35 -20.09
N LEU A 79 -13.11 -7.99 -18.95
CA LEU A 79 -12.32 -7.77 -17.75
C LEU A 79 -10.87 -8.21 -18.00
N ALA A 80 -9.91 -7.33 -17.74
CA ALA A 80 -8.51 -7.70 -17.76
C ALA A 80 -8.16 -8.58 -16.54
N ASP A 81 -7.24 -9.51 -16.73
CA ASP A 81 -6.66 -10.26 -15.62
C ASP A 81 -6.04 -9.30 -14.59
N PHE A 82 -6.24 -9.56 -13.29
CA PHE A 82 -5.83 -8.66 -12.22
C PHE A 82 -4.31 -8.39 -12.21
N TRP A 83 -3.50 -9.44 -12.37
CA TRP A 83 -2.05 -9.30 -12.41
C TRP A 83 -1.61 -8.44 -13.60
N ARG A 84 -2.19 -8.72 -14.77
CA ARG A 84 -1.93 -7.95 -16.00
C ARG A 84 -2.40 -6.51 -15.85
N ALA A 85 -3.57 -6.28 -15.27
CA ALA A 85 -4.10 -4.93 -15.02
C ALA A 85 -3.16 -4.13 -14.11
N GLY A 86 -2.74 -4.71 -12.98
CA GLY A 86 -1.78 -4.08 -12.08
C GLY A 86 -0.47 -3.72 -12.78
N ALA A 87 0.11 -4.65 -13.54
CA ALA A 87 1.37 -4.43 -14.24
C ALA A 87 1.28 -3.36 -15.34
N LEU A 88 0.20 -3.36 -16.13
CA LEU A 88 0.03 -2.38 -17.21
C LEU A 88 -0.31 -0.99 -16.68
N VAL A 89 -1.15 -0.89 -15.64
CA VAL A 89 -1.48 0.39 -15.03
C VAL A 89 -0.24 1.00 -14.38
N SER A 90 0.47 0.27 -13.52
CA SER A 90 1.67 0.79 -12.84
C SER A 90 2.81 1.12 -13.79
N ALA A 91 2.95 0.40 -14.91
CA ALA A 91 3.95 0.73 -15.93
C ALA A 91 3.57 1.95 -16.78
N ALA A 92 2.28 2.26 -16.92
CA ALA A 92 1.81 3.35 -17.76
C ALA A 92 1.76 4.69 -17.01
N VAL A 93 1.47 4.72 -15.70
CA VAL A 93 1.29 5.96 -14.95
C VAL A 93 2.56 6.34 -14.19
N PRO A 94 2.95 7.63 -14.19
CA PRO A 94 4.17 8.10 -13.53
C PRO A 94 3.98 8.41 -12.04
N VAL A 95 2.90 7.94 -11.43
CA VAL A 95 2.51 8.21 -10.04
C VAL A 95 2.18 6.91 -9.30
N PRO A 96 2.24 6.88 -7.95
CA PRO A 96 1.98 5.67 -7.20
C PRO A 96 0.57 5.13 -7.40
N VAL A 97 0.49 3.80 -7.59
CA VAL A 97 -0.77 3.06 -7.73
C VAL A 97 -1.05 2.28 -6.46
N PHE A 98 -2.11 2.63 -5.74
CA PHE A 98 -2.57 1.93 -4.56
C PHE A 98 -3.67 0.93 -4.90
N VAL A 99 -3.77 -0.14 -4.10
CA VAL A 99 -4.68 -1.26 -4.32
C VAL A 99 -5.31 -1.72 -3.00
N PHE A 100 -6.29 -2.64 -3.07
CA PHE A 100 -6.97 -3.22 -1.90
C PHE A 100 -6.59 -4.67 -1.63
N TRP A 101 -5.90 -5.36 -2.55
CA TRP A 101 -5.60 -6.79 -2.44
C TRP A 101 -4.11 -7.07 -2.65
N ASP A 102 -3.62 -8.05 -1.91
CA ASP A 102 -2.21 -8.46 -1.90
C ASP A 102 -1.77 -9.15 -3.20
N PHE A 103 -2.68 -9.72 -3.97
CA PHE A 103 -2.37 -10.37 -5.24
C PHE A 103 -1.89 -9.39 -6.34
N PHE A 104 -2.01 -8.10 -6.13
CA PHE A 104 -1.39 -7.09 -7.00
C PHE A 104 0.09 -6.84 -6.67
N MET A 105 0.57 -7.25 -5.50
CA MET A 105 1.95 -6.98 -5.09
C MET A 105 2.94 -7.67 -6.05
N GLY A 106 4.01 -6.94 -6.39
CA GLY A 106 4.99 -7.38 -7.40
C GLY A 106 4.66 -6.98 -8.84
N THR A 107 3.53 -6.31 -9.09
CA THR A 107 3.19 -5.75 -10.41
C THR A 107 3.64 -4.31 -10.61
N GLY A 108 4.37 -3.72 -9.65
CA GLY A 108 4.79 -2.31 -9.66
C GLY A 108 3.83 -1.38 -8.92
N VAL A 109 2.77 -1.91 -8.30
CA VAL A 109 1.88 -1.12 -7.45
C VAL A 109 2.56 -0.74 -6.13
N ALA A 110 2.17 0.41 -5.57
CA ALA A 110 2.71 0.91 -4.30
C ALA A 110 2.22 0.13 -3.06
N GLY A 111 1.07 -0.54 -3.16
CA GLY A 111 0.49 -1.30 -2.05
C GLY A 111 -0.71 -0.65 -1.39
N GLY A 112 -0.82 -0.76 -0.06
CA GLY A 112 -1.93 -0.22 0.73
C GLY A 112 -2.25 -1.03 1.98
N TYR A 113 -3.45 -0.86 2.53
CA TYR A 113 -4.00 -1.74 3.56
C TYR A 113 -4.72 -2.91 2.89
N LEU A 114 -4.01 -4.02 2.70
CA LEU A 114 -4.38 -5.06 1.77
C LEU A 114 -5.15 -6.20 2.44
N ALA A 115 -6.22 -6.62 1.77
CA ALA A 115 -6.85 -7.91 2.05
C ALA A 115 -5.99 -9.02 1.43
N SER A 116 -5.62 -10.00 2.25
CA SER A 116 -4.84 -11.16 1.86
C SER A 116 -5.73 -12.41 1.81
N GLY A 117 -5.75 -13.08 0.66
CA GLY A 117 -6.46 -14.36 0.52
C GLY A 117 -5.90 -15.43 1.45
N VAL A 118 -4.59 -15.42 1.70
CA VAL A 118 -3.90 -16.36 2.62
C VAL A 118 -4.34 -16.12 4.07
N GLU A 119 -4.29 -14.87 4.54
CA GLU A 119 -4.68 -14.51 5.90
C GLU A 119 -6.18 -14.75 6.15
N GLN A 120 -7.03 -14.42 5.17
CA GLN A 120 -8.46 -14.71 5.24
C GLN A 120 -8.72 -16.22 5.30
N GLY A 121 -8.01 -17.00 4.49
CA GLY A 121 -8.09 -18.47 4.51
C GLY A 121 -7.60 -19.07 5.82
N ALA A 122 -6.52 -18.56 6.38
CA ALA A 122 -6.01 -19.00 7.68
C ALA A 122 -7.02 -18.73 8.80
N ALA A 123 -7.57 -17.50 8.87
CA ALA A 123 -8.60 -17.15 9.85
C ALA A 123 -9.86 -18.04 9.73
N ALA A 124 -10.31 -18.30 8.50
CA ALA A 124 -11.43 -19.21 8.27
C ALA A 124 -11.09 -20.67 8.69
N GLY A 125 -9.86 -21.11 8.44
CA GLY A 125 -9.35 -22.43 8.84
C GLY A 125 -9.33 -22.60 10.35
N GLU A 126 -8.90 -21.57 11.10
CA GLU A 126 -8.91 -21.59 12.56
C GLU A 126 -10.34 -21.74 13.12
N LEU A 127 -11.30 -20.99 12.56
CA LEU A 127 -12.71 -21.13 12.95
C LEU A 127 -13.23 -22.53 12.64
N ALA A 128 -12.91 -23.09 11.49
CA ALA A 128 -13.30 -24.45 11.12
C ALA A 128 -12.72 -25.50 12.09
N LEU A 129 -11.45 -25.36 12.50
CA LEU A 129 -10.82 -26.27 13.46
C LEU A 129 -11.49 -26.21 14.83
N ARG A 130 -11.91 -25.06 15.31
CA ARG A 130 -12.66 -24.90 16.57
C ARG A 130 -14.00 -25.64 16.52
N ILE A 131 -14.75 -25.48 15.43
CA ILE A 131 -16.02 -26.18 15.22
C ILE A 131 -15.81 -27.70 15.17
N LEU A 132 -14.79 -28.17 14.44
CA LEU A 132 -14.44 -29.60 14.38
C LEU A 132 -13.97 -30.18 15.72
N ALA A 133 -13.41 -29.33 16.59
CA ALA A 133 -13.07 -29.71 17.96
C ALA A 133 -14.26 -29.77 18.92
N GLY A 134 -15.47 -29.44 18.42
CA GLY A 134 -16.73 -29.53 19.18
C GLY A 134 -17.21 -28.22 19.79
N GLU A 135 -16.60 -27.07 19.46
CA GLU A 135 -17.09 -25.76 19.89
C GLU A 135 -18.35 -25.41 19.09
N PRO A 136 -19.50 -25.10 19.75
CA PRO A 136 -20.73 -24.77 19.05
C PRO A 136 -20.54 -23.48 18.22
N PRO A 137 -20.97 -23.46 16.94
CA PRO A 137 -20.82 -22.26 16.10
C PRO A 137 -21.46 -21.00 16.67
N GLU A 138 -22.55 -21.14 17.41
CA GLU A 138 -23.28 -20.06 18.08
C GLU A 138 -22.49 -19.43 19.25
N GLU A 139 -21.50 -20.12 19.80
CA GLU A 139 -20.63 -19.62 20.88
C GLU A 139 -19.38 -18.95 20.31
N ILE A 140 -19.11 -19.12 19.01
CA ILE A 140 -17.97 -18.47 18.34
C ILE A 140 -18.35 -17.02 18.04
N SER A 141 -17.66 -16.09 18.67
CA SER A 141 -17.84 -14.67 18.38
C SER A 141 -17.52 -14.34 16.91
N VAL A 142 -18.32 -13.49 16.29
CA VAL A 142 -18.04 -12.99 14.94
C VAL A 142 -16.70 -12.26 14.93
N VAL A 143 -15.82 -12.66 14.03
CA VAL A 143 -14.53 -11.98 13.82
C VAL A 143 -14.79 -10.64 13.13
N THR A 144 -14.67 -9.56 13.88
CA THR A 144 -14.86 -8.19 13.37
C THR A 144 -13.55 -7.51 12.98
N ALA A 145 -12.41 -7.97 13.52
CA ALA A 145 -11.09 -7.50 13.13
C ALA A 145 -10.66 -8.18 11.83
N SER A 146 -10.49 -7.39 10.78
CA SER A 146 -9.98 -7.93 9.52
C SER A 146 -8.50 -8.31 9.66
N PRO A 147 -8.05 -9.46 9.13
CA PRO A 147 -6.64 -9.85 9.07
C PRO A 147 -5.85 -9.08 8.00
N ASN A 148 -6.39 -7.96 7.50
CA ASN A 148 -5.70 -7.08 6.57
C ASN A 148 -4.46 -6.47 7.23
N ARG A 149 -3.45 -6.18 6.41
CA ARG A 149 -2.22 -5.54 6.88
C ARG A 149 -1.71 -4.50 5.89
N TRP A 150 -0.88 -3.60 6.39
CA TRP A 150 -0.15 -2.67 5.56
C TRP A 150 0.96 -3.41 4.82
N VAL A 151 0.95 -3.31 3.50
CA VAL A 151 1.99 -3.87 2.63
C VAL A 151 2.36 -2.83 1.58
N PHE A 152 3.65 -2.53 1.46
CA PHE A 152 4.14 -1.49 0.55
C PHE A 152 5.33 -1.96 -0.25
N ASP A 153 5.39 -1.52 -1.51
CA ASP A 153 6.57 -1.62 -2.37
C ASP A 153 7.26 -0.25 -2.40
N MET A 154 8.52 -0.22 -1.92
CA MET A 154 9.29 1.02 -1.88
C MET A 154 9.83 1.46 -3.23
N ALA A 155 9.79 0.63 -4.27
CA ALA A 155 10.26 1.07 -5.58
C ALA A 155 9.44 2.25 -6.11
N PRO A 156 8.10 2.13 -6.33
CA PRO A 156 7.28 3.25 -6.78
C PRO A 156 7.11 4.36 -5.72
N LEU A 157 7.11 4.02 -4.43
CA LEU A 157 6.96 5.02 -3.37
C LEU A 157 8.17 5.95 -3.26
N ARG A 158 9.37 5.41 -3.42
CA ARG A 158 10.62 6.20 -3.39
C ARG A 158 10.70 7.15 -4.59
N GLU A 159 10.26 6.73 -5.77
CA GLU A 159 10.18 7.60 -6.95
C GLU A 159 9.23 8.78 -6.71
N ALA A 160 8.20 8.57 -5.88
CA ALA A 160 7.27 9.60 -5.44
C ALA A 160 7.73 10.39 -4.20
N GLY A 161 8.96 10.18 -3.71
CA GLY A 161 9.53 10.92 -2.58
C GLY A 161 9.10 10.45 -1.19
N VAL A 162 8.48 9.26 -1.08
CA VAL A 162 8.07 8.67 0.22
C VAL A 162 9.20 7.81 0.78
N ASP A 163 9.51 7.99 2.07
CA ASP A 163 10.47 7.14 2.79
C ASP A 163 9.74 6.02 3.57
N VAL A 164 10.51 5.01 3.97
CA VAL A 164 10.00 3.92 4.82
C VAL A 164 9.52 4.45 6.18
N ASP A 165 10.16 5.48 6.69
CA ASP A 165 9.82 6.10 7.98
C ASP A 165 8.48 6.88 7.94
N ASP A 166 7.93 7.15 6.75
CA ASP A 166 6.61 7.76 6.57
C ASP A 166 5.47 6.73 6.64
N LEU A 167 5.81 5.43 6.64
CA LEU A 167 4.84 4.34 6.63
C LEU A 167 4.41 3.95 8.04
N PRO A 168 3.21 3.38 8.24
CA PRO A 168 2.75 2.91 9.53
C PRO A 168 3.66 1.85 10.14
N ASP A 169 3.86 1.90 11.45
CA ASP A 169 4.58 0.88 12.19
C ASP A 169 3.98 -0.52 11.93
N GLY A 170 4.85 -1.51 11.78
CA GLY A 170 4.44 -2.88 11.49
C GLY A 170 4.05 -3.15 10.03
N SER A 171 4.25 -2.19 9.13
CA SER A 171 4.06 -2.41 7.69
C SER A 171 5.02 -3.48 7.16
N VAL A 172 4.51 -4.36 6.30
CA VAL A 172 5.34 -5.23 5.47
C VAL A 172 5.87 -4.42 4.31
N VAL A 173 7.18 -4.32 4.19
CA VAL A 173 7.84 -3.49 3.18
C VAL A 173 8.68 -4.38 2.27
N ILE A 174 8.44 -4.29 0.96
CA ILE A 174 9.23 -4.97 -0.08
C ILE A 174 10.05 -3.94 -0.86
N ASN A 175 11.14 -4.37 -1.48
CA ASN A 175 12.06 -3.52 -2.26
C ASN A 175 12.59 -2.29 -1.48
N ALA A 176 12.66 -2.38 -0.15
CA ALA A 176 13.31 -1.38 0.67
C ALA A 176 14.80 -1.36 0.37
N SER A 177 15.37 -0.17 0.16
CA SER A 177 16.82 -0.04 0.07
C SER A 177 17.45 -0.31 1.44
N PRO A 178 18.55 -1.05 1.52
CA PRO A 178 19.31 -1.19 2.75
C PRO A 178 19.70 0.19 3.29
N SER A 179 19.45 0.43 4.55
CA SER A 179 19.87 1.67 5.22
C SER A 179 20.83 1.31 6.33
N ILE A 180 22.11 1.65 6.13
CA ILE A 180 23.16 1.41 7.14
C ILE A 180 22.77 2.01 8.49
N TRP A 181 22.15 3.18 8.48
CA TRP A 181 21.72 3.83 9.72
C TRP A 181 20.55 3.10 10.40
N ARG A 182 19.53 2.68 9.64
CA ARG A 182 18.38 1.97 10.21
C ARG A 182 18.74 0.56 10.64
N ASP A 183 19.52 -0.14 9.80
CA ASP A 183 19.84 -1.55 10.01
C ASP A 183 20.91 -1.74 11.08
N PHE A 184 21.84 -0.76 11.27
CA PHE A 184 22.98 -0.84 12.17
C PHE A 184 23.08 0.32 13.17
N ARG A 185 21.95 1.01 13.46
CA ARG A 185 21.98 2.17 14.37
C ARG A 185 22.56 1.86 15.76
N GLY A 186 22.27 0.66 16.28
CA GLY A 186 22.76 0.23 17.58
C GLY A 186 24.28 0.06 17.59
N GLU A 187 24.82 -0.58 16.58
CA GLU A 187 26.24 -0.80 16.36
C GLU A 187 26.99 0.51 16.11
N ILE A 188 26.41 1.39 15.30
CA ILE A 188 26.96 2.73 15.02
C ILE A 188 27.04 3.55 16.30
N LEU A 189 25.99 3.57 17.11
CA LEU A 189 25.98 4.26 18.39
C LEU A 189 27.00 3.67 19.39
N LEU A 190 27.07 2.33 19.44
CA LEU A 190 28.06 1.65 20.28
C LEU A 190 29.50 2.05 19.90
N VAL A 191 29.82 2.00 18.60
CA VAL A 191 31.16 2.41 18.10
C VAL A 191 31.41 3.88 18.40
N ALA A 192 30.45 4.77 18.24
CA ALA A 192 30.58 6.19 18.56
C ALA A 192 30.87 6.41 20.05
N ILE A 193 30.15 5.71 20.95
CA ILE A 193 30.40 5.79 22.40
C ILE A 193 31.80 5.30 22.73
N VAL A 194 32.24 4.17 22.17
CA VAL A 194 33.61 3.63 22.41
C VAL A 194 34.67 4.63 21.94
N LEU A 195 34.50 5.23 20.77
CA LEU A 195 35.44 6.24 20.24
C LEU A 195 35.51 7.47 21.15
N VAL A 196 34.36 8.00 21.58
CA VAL A 196 34.29 9.15 22.47
C VAL A 196 34.99 8.85 23.83
N THR A 197 34.74 7.69 24.41
CA THR A 197 35.35 7.27 25.67
C THR A 197 36.87 7.10 25.54
N MET A 198 37.32 6.50 24.43
CA MET A 198 38.75 6.32 24.16
C MET A 198 39.45 7.66 23.97
N VAL A 199 38.86 8.59 23.19
CA VAL A 199 39.42 9.95 23.03
C VAL A 199 39.47 10.70 24.38
N SER A 200 38.39 10.62 25.16
CA SER A 200 38.34 11.26 26.48
C SER A 200 39.41 10.71 27.41
N LEU A 201 39.65 9.40 27.41
CA LEU A 201 40.70 8.77 28.21
C LEU A 201 42.12 9.20 27.76
N LEU A 202 42.36 9.27 26.45
CA LEU A 202 43.60 9.76 25.89
C LEU A 202 43.89 11.21 26.31
N VAL A 203 42.90 12.09 26.22
CA VAL A 203 43.04 13.49 26.67
C VAL A 203 43.35 13.56 28.14
N LEU A 204 42.72 12.73 28.99
CA LEU A 204 42.98 12.69 30.42
C LEU A 204 44.38 12.19 30.75
N LEU A 205 44.93 11.26 29.97
CA LEU A 205 46.28 10.73 30.13
C LEU A 205 47.38 11.70 29.68
N MET A 206 47.04 12.64 28.81
CA MET A 206 47.97 13.66 28.29
C MET A 206 47.93 14.98 29.06
N ALA A 207 46.95 15.16 29.97
CA ALA A 207 46.81 16.33 30.84
C ALA A 207 47.50 16.10 32.19
#